data_7bd87d065ae9b0c359dc48bc0e9ba036
#
_entry.id   7bd87d065ae9b0c359dc48bc0e9ba036
#
_cell.length_a   1.000
_cell.length_b   1.000
_cell.length_c   1.000
_cell.angle_alpha   90.00
_cell.angle_beta   90.00
_cell.angle_gamma   90.00
#
_symmetry.space_group_name_H-M   'P 1'
#
loop_
_entity.id
_entity.type
_entity.pdbx_description
1 polymer ?
#
loop_
_entity_poly.entity_id
_entity_poly.type
_entity_poly.pdbx_seq_one_letter_code
_entity_poly.pdbx_strand_id
1 'polypeptide(L)'
;MNKPLLRPLALAGFAVALGLLGASFCPFFGLLVLAALAACGGIAAGILYAANKISGKIPLVLLLSLLAALGIGISGRFAQLRAAPWAGQEITFSGEVRNIWRGDSVCYGVEAREGPLPEGTEVLLYSGTEEYIPGDRITARASLWDNAPSRSQLSRGADLCGYASAENIRLEQPAGPVSSFFAGLRGRLRTGLYRAFPKNTAEFFIALFSGDDSGLPGEMARAFSALGIS
;
A
#
# COMPACT_ATOMS: atom_id res chain seq x y z
N MET A 1 3.85 40.72 -19.97
CA MET A 1 4.46 39.81 -18.98
C MET A 1 3.60 38.56 -18.87
N ASN A 2 4.03 37.45 -19.49
CA ASN A 2 3.33 36.17 -19.39
C ASN A 2 3.50 35.62 -17.98
N LYS A 3 2.42 35.60 -17.19
CA LYS A 3 2.42 34.91 -15.91
C LYS A 3 2.66 33.40 -16.18
N PRO A 4 3.63 32.75 -15.57
CA PRO A 4 3.81 31.32 -15.71
C PRO A 4 2.50 30.65 -15.26
N LEU A 5 1.87 29.93 -16.16
CA LEU A 5 0.72 29.07 -15.87
C LEU A 5 1.25 27.92 -14.98
N LEU A 6 1.34 28.17 -13.67
CA LEU A 6 1.51 27.12 -12.69
C LEU A 6 0.31 26.17 -12.86
N ARG A 7 0.59 25.00 -13.43
CA ARG A 7 -0.45 24.00 -13.69
C ARG A 7 -1.04 23.58 -12.35
N PRO A 8 -2.33 23.86 -12.07
CA PRO A 8 -2.92 23.59 -10.74
C PRO A 8 -2.83 22.11 -10.32
N LEU A 9 -2.82 21.20 -11.29
CA LEU A 9 -2.62 19.76 -11.06
C LEU A 9 -1.21 19.42 -10.56
N ALA A 10 -0.17 20.10 -11.08
CA ALA A 10 1.20 19.87 -10.60
C ALA A 10 1.39 20.35 -9.16
N LEU A 11 0.78 21.50 -8.81
CA LEU A 11 0.78 22.01 -7.44
C LEU A 11 -0.02 21.11 -6.49
N ALA A 12 -1.16 20.59 -6.93
CA ALA A 12 -1.95 19.63 -6.16
C ALA A 12 -1.16 18.34 -5.91
N GLY A 13 -0.52 17.79 -6.94
CA GLY A 13 0.34 16.61 -6.81
C GLY A 13 1.50 16.83 -5.85
N PHE A 14 2.15 18.00 -5.92
CA PHE A 14 3.24 18.35 -4.99
C PHE A 14 2.74 18.49 -3.54
N ALA A 15 1.57 19.10 -3.32
CA ALA A 15 0.98 19.22 -1.99
C ALA A 15 0.59 17.86 -1.41
N VAL A 16 0.05 16.94 -2.23
CA VAL A 16 -0.24 15.56 -1.82
C VAL A 16 1.06 14.83 -1.44
N ALA A 17 2.09 14.92 -2.28
CA ALA A 17 3.38 14.29 -2.01
C ALA A 17 4.00 14.81 -0.70
N LEU A 18 4.00 16.11 -0.46
CA LEU A 18 4.47 16.71 0.80
C LEU A 18 3.63 16.26 2.00
N GLY A 19 2.30 16.19 1.84
CA GLY A 19 1.40 15.72 2.89
C GLY A 19 1.65 14.27 3.28
N LEU A 20 1.81 13.38 2.29
CA LEU A 20 2.11 11.97 2.52
C LEU A 20 3.51 11.78 3.13
N LEU A 21 4.49 12.54 2.66
CA LEU A 21 5.85 12.53 3.20
C LEU A 21 5.86 13.01 4.65
N GLY A 22 5.15 14.09 4.97
CA GLY A 22 4.95 14.55 6.35
C GLY A 22 4.26 13.50 7.22
N ALA A 23 3.23 12.83 6.70
CA ALA A 23 2.52 11.76 7.40
C ALA A 23 3.43 10.56 7.72
N SER A 24 4.43 10.28 6.88
CA SER A 24 5.38 9.16 7.09
C SER A 24 6.36 9.41 8.25
N PHE A 25 6.64 10.67 8.58
CA PHE A 25 7.61 11.03 9.61
C PHE A 25 6.97 11.44 10.94
N CYS A 26 5.70 11.86 10.94
CA CYS A 26 5.04 12.33 12.15
C CYS A 26 4.42 11.18 12.96
N PRO A 27 4.53 11.20 14.29
CA PRO A 27 3.72 10.32 15.15
C PRO A 27 2.24 10.66 14.99
N PHE A 28 1.36 9.70 15.33
CA PHE A 28 -0.09 9.85 15.17
C PHE A 28 -0.65 11.16 15.74
N PHE A 29 -0.20 11.55 16.94
CA PHE A 29 -0.62 12.80 17.56
C PHE A 29 -0.19 14.04 16.75
N GLY A 30 1.03 14.02 16.20
CA GLY A 30 1.52 15.08 15.32
C GLY A 30 0.69 15.21 14.03
N LEU A 31 0.22 14.09 13.47
CA LEU A 31 -0.69 14.09 12.31
C LEU A 31 -2.04 14.74 12.63
N LEU A 32 -2.61 14.46 13.79
CA LEU A 32 -3.87 15.09 14.23
C LEU A 32 -3.71 16.60 14.38
N VAL A 33 -2.61 17.05 14.97
CA VAL A 33 -2.31 18.49 15.11
C VAL A 33 -2.15 19.15 13.73
N LEU A 34 -1.41 18.52 12.81
CA LEU A 34 -1.25 19.02 11.44
C LEU A 34 -2.58 19.08 10.69
N ALA A 35 -3.42 18.06 10.84
CA ALA A 35 -4.74 18.05 10.23
C ALA A 35 -5.65 19.15 10.77
N ALA A 36 -5.62 19.38 12.10
CA ALA A 36 -6.37 20.46 12.72
C ALA A 36 -5.89 21.83 12.23
N LEU A 37 -4.57 22.07 12.16
CA LEU A 37 -4.00 23.30 11.64
C LEU A 37 -4.34 23.52 10.15
N ALA A 38 -4.28 22.46 9.34
CA ALA A 38 -4.67 22.52 7.93
C ALA A 38 -6.16 22.83 7.77
N ALA A 39 -7.03 22.24 8.61
CA ALA A 39 -8.46 22.52 8.60
C ALA A 39 -8.75 23.98 9.00
N CYS A 40 -8.11 24.49 10.07
CA CYS A 40 -8.23 25.89 10.49
C CYS A 40 -7.74 26.86 9.40
N GLY A 41 -6.59 26.56 8.79
CA GLY A 41 -6.06 27.32 7.65
C GLY A 41 -7.02 27.35 6.46
N GLY A 42 -7.75 26.24 6.24
CA GLY A 42 -8.75 26.10 5.21
C GLY A 42 -9.99 26.92 5.41
N ILE A 43 -10.49 26.90 6.62
CA ILE A 43 -11.64 27.73 6.99
C ILE A 43 -11.26 29.21 6.83
N ALA A 44 -10.08 29.61 7.31
CA ALA A 44 -9.60 30.98 7.15
C ALA A 44 -9.44 31.38 5.67
N ALA A 45 -8.84 30.51 4.84
CA ALA A 45 -8.71 30.76 3.40
C ALA A 45 -10.06 30.82 2.70
N GLY A 46 -11.03 29.99 3.10
CA GLY A 46 -12.41 30.01 2.58
C GLY A 46 -13.12 31.32 2.92
N ILE A 47 -13.00 31.80 4.14
CA ILE A 47 -13.56 33.09 4.58
C ILE A 47 -12.95 34.25 3.78
N LEU A 48 -11.62 34.27 3.61
CA LEU A 48 -10.92 35.29 2.84
C LEU A 48 -11.27 35.27 1.36
N TYR A 49 -11.50 34.08 0.80
CA TYR A 49 -11.98 33.93 -0.56
C TYR A 49 -13.41 34.45 -0.73
N ALA A 50 -14.32 34.08 0.18
CA ALA A 50 -15.70 34.58 0.22
C ALA A 50 -15.76 36.09 0.40
N ALA A 51 -14.82 36.68 1.15
CA ALA A 51 -14.67 38.13 1.32
C ALA A 51 -13.98 38.83 0.13
N ASN A 52 -13.75 38.16 -1.01
CA ASN A 52 -13.04 38.66 -2.20
C ASN A 52 -11.63 39.23 -1.93
N LYS A 53 -11.00 38.86 -0.82
CA LYS A 53 -9.64 39.31 -0.48
C LYS A 53 -8.52 38.46 -1.07
N ILE A 54 -8.84 37.25 -1.57
CA ILE A 54 -7.91 36.38 -2.25
C ILE A 54 -8.48 36.04 -3.63
N SER A 55 -7.75 36.40 -4.68
CA SER A 55 -8.09 36.05 -6.05
C SER A 55 -7.38 34.77 -6.45
N GLY A 56 -8.16 33.75 -6.82
CA GLY A 56 -7.65 32.51 -7.41
C GLY A 56 -8.10 31.25 -6.67
N LYS A 57 -8.31 30.18 -7.44
CA LYS A 57 -8.73 28.85 -6.95
C LYS A 57 -7.54 28.00 -6.45
N ILE A 58 -6.30 28.47 -6.66
CA ILE A 58 -5.07 27.74 -6.35
C ILE A 58 -4.91 27.39 -4.87
N PRO A 59 -5.08 28.34 -3.90
CA PRO A 59 -4.93 28.03 -2.48
C PRO A 59 -5.99 27.03 -1.99
N LEU A 60 -7.19 27.05 -2.56
CA LEU A 60 -8.23 26.09 -2.21
C LEU A 60 -7.87 24.67 -2.68
N VAL A 61 -7.36 24.54 -3.90
CA VAL A 61 -6.92 23.23 -4.46
C VAL A 61 -5.76 22.66 -3.65
N LEU A 62 -4.76 23.46 -3.31
CA LEU A 62 -3.63 23.04 -2.48
C LEU A 62 -4.08 22.54 -1.11
N LEU A 63 -4.98 23.27 -0.50
CA LEU A 63 -5.50 22.92 0.83
C LEU A 63 -6.29 21.62 0.80
N LEU A 64 -7.22 21.46 -0.16
CA LEU A 64 -7.99 20.22 -0.31
C LEU A 64 -7.08 19.03 -0.57
N SER A 65 -6.03 19.20 -1.38
CA SER A 65 -5.03 18.17 -1.65
C SER A 65 -4.25 17.78 -0.39
N LEU A 66 -3.86 18.76 0.41
CA LEU A 66 -3.16 18.54 1.67
C LEU A 66 -4.06 17.82 2.70
N LEU A 67 -5.31 18.26 2.83
CA LEU A 67 -6.28 17.60 3.72
C LEU A 67 -6.55 16.15 3.31
N ALA A 68 -6.68 15.89 2.01
CA ALA A 68 -6.84 14.53 1.51
C ALA A 68 -5.62 13.65 1.84
N ALA A 69 -4.40 14.16 1.64
CA ALA A 69 -3.17 13.44 1.96
C ALA A 69 -3.04 13.15 3.47
N LEU A 70 -3.35 14.12 4.31
CA LEU A 70 -3.37 13.94 5.78
C LEU A 70 -4.45 12.95 6.20
N GLY A 71 -5.63 12.99 5.59
CA GLY A 71 -6.71 12.03 5.83
C GLY A 71 -6.28 10.58 5.53
N ILE A 72 -5.61 10.36 4.41
CA ILE A 72 -5.04 9.04 4.05
C ILE A 72 -3.98 8.62 5.09
N GLY A 73 -3.08 9.52 5.49
CA GLY A 73 -2.05 9.23 6.48
C GLY A 73 -2.63 8.87 7.86
N ILE A 74 -3.67 9.59 8.30
CA ILE A 74 -4.35 9.33 9.57
C ILE A 74 -5.09 7.99 9.52
N SER A 75 -5.79 7.68 8.43
CA SER A 75 -6.54 6.42 8.30
C SER A 75 -5.60 5.21 8.34
N GLY A 76 -4.44 5.27 7.66
CA GLY A 76 -3.44 4.21 7.71
C GLY A 76 -2.85 4.02 9.13
N ARG A 77 -2.53 5.12 9.82
CA ARG A 77 -2.05 5.04 11.21
C ARG A 77 -3.10 4.52 12.18
N PHE A 78 -4.36 4.88 11.96
CA PHE A 78 -5.47 4.38 12.78
C PHE A 78 -5.68 2.88 12.59
N ALA A 79 -5.57 2.37 11.36
CA ALA A 79 -5.61 0.94 11.08
C ALA A 79 -4.51 0.19 11.84
N GLN A 80 -3.26 0.68 11.80
CA GLN A 80 -2.14 0.12 12.55
C GLN A 80 -2.38 0.11 14.07
N LEU A 81 -2.89 1.20 14.64
CA LEU A 81 -3.19 1.28 16.08
C LEU A 81 -4.30 0.30 16.49
N ARG A 82 -5.31 0.10 15.64
CA ARG A 82 -6.36 -0.89 15.89
C ARG A 82 -5.86 -2.33 15.82
N ALA A 83 -4.88 -2.59 14.97
CA ALA A 83 -4.27 -3.89 14.80
C ALA A 83 -3.18 -4.20 15.84
N ALA A 84 -2.53 -3.17 16.42
CA ALA A 84 -1.42 -3.30 17.36
C ALA A 84 -1.65 -4.26 18.55
N PRO A 85 -2.85 -4.34 19.17
CA PRO A 85 -3.09 -5.28 20.27
C PRO A 85 -2.88 -6.76 19.91
N TRP A 86 -2.88 -7.10 18.61
CA TRP A 86 -2.72 -8.46 18.11
C TRP A 86 -1.27 -8.81 17.76
N ALA A 87 -0.35 -7.84 17.80
CA ALA A 87 1.07 -8.08 17.59
C ALA A 87 1.62 -9.07 18.62
N GLY A 88 2.50 -9.98 18.20
CA GLY A 88 3.10 -11.02 19.04
C GLY A 88 2.17 -12.19 19.38
N GLN A 89 0.94 -12.22 18.88
CA GLN A 89 -0.01 -13.27 19.17
C GLN A 89 -0.09 -14.31 18.05
N GLU A 90 -0.43 -15.55 18.42
CA GLU A 90 -0.83 -16.58 17.47
C GLU A 90 -2.36 -16.52 17.32
N ILE A 91 -2.83 -16.27 16.11
CA ILE A 91 -4.25 -16.10 15.82
C ILE A 91 -4.67 -16.91 14.61
N THR A 92 -5.97 -17.23 14.57
CA THR A 92 -6.62 -17.78 13.37
C THR A 92 -7.60 -16.76 12.85
N PHE A 93 -7.48 -16.43 11.56
CA PHE A 93 -8.36 -15.47 10.89
C PHE A 93 -8.65 -15.93 9.45
N SER A 94 -9.75 -15.48 8.90
CA SER A 94 -10.10 -15.65 7.50
C SER A 94 -9.98 -14.32 6.77
N GLY A 95 -9.45 -14.35 5.56
CA GLY A 95 -9.21 -13.15 4.78
C GLY A 95 -9.07 -13.41 3.29
N GLU A 96 -9.10 -12.34 2.52
CA GLU A 96 -8.95 -12.36 1.08
C GLU A 96 -7.50 -12.01 0.70
N VAL A 97 -6.88 -12.86 -0.11
CA VAL A 97 -5.55 -12.59 -0.67
C VAL A 97 -5.66 -11.43 -1.67
N ARG A 98 -5.03 -10.31 -1.35
CA ARG A 98 -5.00 -9.11 -2.21
C ARG A 98 -3.80 -9.11 -3.14
N ASN A 99 -2.63 -9.40 -2.60
CA ASN A 99 -1.37 -9.34 -3.30
C ASN A 99 -0.48 -10.54 -2.95
N ILE A 100 0.47 -10.83 -3.85
CA ILE A 100 1.49 -11.85 -3.63
C ILE A 100 2.83 -11.25 -4.04
N TRP A 101 3.80 -11.32 -3.15
CA TRP A 101 5.20 -10.98 -3.43
C TRP A 101 6.05 -12.25 -3.37
N ARG A 102 6.90 -12.40 -4.37
CA ARG A 102 7.78 -13.54 -4.54
C ARG A 102 9.22 -13.09 -4.36
N GLY A 103 9.90 -13.64 -3.39
CA GLY A 103 11.31 -13.38 -3.10
C GLY A 103 11.94 -14.67 -2.58
N ASP A 104 12.80 -14.55 -1.59
CA ASP A 104 13.37 -15.71 -0.88
C ASP A 104 12.27 -16.53 -0.16
N SER A 105 11.16 -15.89 0.16
CA SER A 105 9.93 -16.52 0.67
C SER A 105 8.72 -15.91 -0.04
N VAL A 106 7.65 -16.69 -0.15
CA VAL A 106 6.36 -16.19 -0.64
C VAL A 106 5.69 -15.38 0.46
N CYS A 107 5.21 -14.20 0.12
CA CYS A 107 4.52 -13.32 1.03
C CYS A 107 3.15 -12.94 0.45
N TYR A 108 2.10 -13.19 1.22
CA TYR A 108 0.72 -12.85 0.88
C TYR A 108 0.28 -11.60 1.62
N GLY A 109 -0.27 -10.62 0.92
CA GLY A 109 -1.07 -9.56 1.52
C GLY A 109 -2.50 -10.06 1.69
N VAL A 110 -2.93 -10.26 2.91
CA VAL A 110 -4.25 -10.81 3.24
C VAL A 110 -5.06 -9.76 3.97
N GLU A 111 -6.18 -9.35 3.39
CA GLU A 111 -7.14 -8.47 4.05
C GLU A 111 -8.06 -9.31 4.94
N ALA A 112 -7.99 -9.11 6.27
CA ALA A 112 -8.80 -9.83 7.23
C ALA A 112 -10.29 -9.50 7.05
N ARG A 113 -11.13 -10.54 6.99
CA ARG A 113 -12.59 -10.44 6.85
C ARG A 113 -13.31 -10.96 8.07
N GLU A 114 -12.83 -12.08 8.62
CA GLU A 114 -13.43 -12.76 9.77
C GLU A 114 -12.35 -13.20 10.75
N GLY A 115 -12.68 -13.19 12.04
CA GLY A 115 -11.78 -13.59 13.12
C GLY A 115 -11.60 -12.50 14.17
N PRO A 116 -10.53 -12.58 14.97
CA PRO A 116 -10.28 -11.62 16.04
C PRO A 116 -9.77 -10.26 15.52
N LEU A 117 -9.17 -10.22 14.33
CA LEU A 117 -8.67 -8.99 13.75
C LEU A 117 -9.80 -8.03 13.34
N PRO A 118 -9.61 -6.72 13.46
CA PRO A 118 -10.53 -5.77 12.87
C PRO A 118 -10.67 -6.00 11.37
N GLU A 119 -11.91 -5.96 10.86
CA GLU A 119 -12.17 -6.08 9.42
C GLU A 119 -11.39 -5.04 8.63
N GLY A 120 -10.82 -5.46 7.51
CA GLY A 120 -9.99 -4.62 6.64
C GLY A 120 -8.54 -4.48 7.11
N THR A 121 -8.11 -5.18 8.19
CA THR A 121 -6.70 -5.21 8.59
C THR A 121 -5.88 -5.95 7.55
N GLU A 122 -4.84 -5.32 7.02
CA GLU A 122 -3.91 -5.94 6.08
C GLU A 122 -2.78 -6.67 6.82
N VAL A 123 -2.75 -8.01 6.68
CA VAL A 123 -1.70 -8.87 7.25
C VAL A 123 -0.76 -9.32 6.15
N LEU A 124 0.53 -9.00 6.31
CA LEU A 124 1.59 -9.51 5.45
C LEU A 124 2.02 -10.88 5.98
N LEU A 125 1.53 -11.95 5.32
CA LEU A 125 1.71 -13.32 5.76
C LEU A 125 2.82 -13.99 4.98
N TYR A 126 3.94 -14.25 5.64
CA TYR A 126 5.04 -15.02 5.06
C TYR A 126 4.74 -16.51 5.11
N SER A 127 4.93 -17.19 3.98
CA SER A 127 4.68 -18.63 3.84
C SER A 127 5.75 -19.31 3.01
N GLY A 128 5.92 -20.62 3.23
CA GLY A 128 6.85 -21.43 2.45
C GLY A 128 6.29 -21.94 1.11
N THR A 129 5.01 -21.69 0.80
CA THR A 129 4.33 -22.23 -0.37
C THR A 129 3.68 -21.16 -1.23
N GLU A 130 3.66 -21.39 -2.54
CA GLU A 130 2.98 -20.52 -3.51
C GLU A 130 1.78 -21.29 -4.09
N GLU A 131 0.68 -21.35 -3.32
CA GLU A 131 -0.52 -22.10 -3.73
C GLU A 131 -1.73 -21.22 -4.01
N TYR A 132 -1.76 -19.99 -3.45
CA TYR A 132 -2.91 -19.11 -3.49
C TYR A 132 -2.72 -17.99 -4.50
N ILE A 133 -3.83 -17.48 -5.04
CA ILE A 133 -3.85 -16.37 -6.01
C ILE A 133 -4.66 -15.18 -5.44
N PRO A 134 -4.43 -13.95 -5.94
CA PRO A 134 -5.24 -12.80 -5.55
C PRO A 134 -6.72 -13.05 -5.80
N GLY A 135 -7.55 -12.78 -4.79
CA GLY A 135 -8.98 -13.04 -4.76
C GLY A 135 -9.38 -14.37 -4.11
N ASP A 136 -8.41 -15.23 -3.78
CA ASP A 136 -8.69 -16.40 -2.94
C ASP A 136 -9.04 -15.96 -1.52
N ARG A 137 -10.03 -16.61 -0.93
CA ARG A 137 -10.32 -16.51 0.48
C ARG A 137 -9.67 -17.67 1.22
N ILE A 138 -8.86 -17.33 2.21
CA ILE A 138 -8.08 -18.30 2.98
C ILE A 138 -8.37 -18.15 4.47
N THR A 139 -8.32 -19.27 5.20
CA THR A 139 -8.16 -19.28 6.66
C THR A 139 -6.72 -19.57 6.98
N ALA A 140 -6.11 -18.71 7.77
CA ALA A 140 -4.73 -18.86 8.21
C ALA A 140 -4.61 -18.84 9.72
N ARG A 141 -3.86 -19.80 10.28
CA ARG A 141 -3.35 -19.75 11.64
C ARG A 141 -1.93 -19.21 11.57
N ALA A 142 -1.74 -17.98 12.02
CA ALA A 142 -0.52 -17.23 11.88
C ALA A 142 0.06 -16.80 13.22
N SER A 143 1.38 -16.88 13.34
CA SER A 143 2.13 -16.26 14.43
C SER A 143 2.51 -14.84 13.99
N LEU A 144 1.86 -13.84 14.58
CA LEU A 144 2.13 -12.45 14.27
C LEU A 144 3.40 -11.98 14.97
N TRP A 145 4.16 -11.11 14.29
CA TRP A 145 5.37 -10.55 14.84
C TRP A 145 5.03 -9.46 15.85
N ASP A 146 5.84 -9.38 16.91
CA ASP A 146 5.72 -8.37 17.96
C ASP A 146 6.19 -6.99 17.48
N ASN A 147 7.03 -6.95 16.45
CA ASN A 147 7.59 -5.73 15.92
C ASN A 147 6.63 -5.05 14.94
N ALA A 148 6.56 -3.71 15.00
CA ALA A 148 5.87 -2.93 13.99
C ALA A 148 6.42 -3.21 12.59
N PRO A 149 5.56 -3.19 11.54
CA PRO A 149 6.00 -3.38 10.17
C PRO A 149 7.10 -2.38 9.77
N SER A 150 8.12 -2.87 9.08
CA SER A 150 9.20 -2.04 8.52
C SER A 150 8.65 -1.12 7.41
N ARG A 151 9.44 -0.10 6.99
CA ARG A 151 9.02 0.81 5.91
C ARG A 151 8.67 0.09 4.63
N SER A 152 9.42 -0.95 4.25
CA SER A 152 9.13 -1.76 3.07
C SER A 152 7.85 -2.59 3.20
N GLN A 153 7.50 -3.02 4.41
CA GLN A 153 6.25 -3.72 4.68
C GLN A 153 5.05 -2.75 4.71
N LEU A 154 5.25 -1.57 5.28
CA LEU A 154 4.25 -0.48 5.22
C LEU A 154 3.96 -0.01 3.80
N SER A 155 4.97 0.05 2.92
CA SER A 155 4.75 0.38 1.51
C SER A 155 3.94 -0.68 0.75
N ARG A 156 3.92 -1.91 1.27
CA ARG A 156 3.06 -3.00 0.79
C ARG A 156 1.65 -3.01 1.41
N GLY A 157 1.34 -2.03 2.25
CA GLY A 157 0.04 -1.88 2.91
C GLY A 157 -0.10 -2.64 4.23
N ALA A 158 0.97 -3.25 4.78
CA ALA A 158 0.89 -4.07 5.97
C ALA A 158 0.55 -3.28 7.23
N ASP A 159 -0.51 -3.69 7.92
CA ASP A 159 -0.80 -3.26 9.30
C ASP A 159 -0.10 -4.17 10.31
N LEU A 160 -0.01 -5.46 10.00
CA LEU A 160 0.66 -6.51 10.76
C LEU A 160 1.48 -7.40 9.84
N CYS A 161 2.50 -8.05 10.40
CA CYS A 161 3.29 -9.06 9.72
C CYS A 161 3.29 -10.35 10.54
N GLY A 162 3.35 -11.49 9.86
CA GLY A 162 3.39 -12.77 10.54
C GLY A 162 3.84 -13.90 9.63
N TYR A 163 3.98 -15.06 10.22
CA TYR A 163 4.34 -16.29 9.54
C TYR A 163 3.26 -17.34 9.72
N ALA A 164 2.94 -18.06 8.65
CA ALA A 164 2.12 -19.27 8.70
C ALA A 164 2.76 -20.37 7.87
N SER A 165 2.88 -21.58 8.42
CA SER A 165 3.28 -22.75 7.65
C SER A 165 2.17 -23.13 6.66
N ALA A 166 2.54 -23.80 5.56
CA ALA A 166 1.60 -24.22 4.53
C ALA A 166 0.41 -25.02 5.07
N GLU A 167 0.66 -25.90 6.03
CA GLU A 167 -0.37 -26.73 6.68
C GLU A 167 -1.37 -25.93 7.53
N ASN A 168 -0.99 -24.71 7.93
CA ASN A 168 -1.81 -23.78 8.73
C ASN A 168 -2.60 -22.80 7.86
N ILE A 169 -2.49 -22.91 6.54
CA ILE A 169 -3.28 -22.09 5.61
C ILE A 169 -4.21 -23.04 4.84
N ARG A 170 -5.49 -22.68 4.79
CA ARG A 170 -6.51 -23.46 4.06
C ARG A 170 -7.28 -22.54 3.13
N LEU A 171 -7.50 -23.02 1.91
CA LEU A 171 -8.41 -22.36 0.97
C LEU A 171 -9.86 -22.56 1.43
N GLU A 172 -10.57 -21.48 1.69
CA GLU A 172 -12.01 -21.49 1.96
C GLU A 172 -12.83 -21.35 0.68
N GLN A 173 -12.46 -20.37 -0.13
CA GLN A 173 -13.14 -20.07 -1.38
C GLN A 173 -12.13 -19.65 -2.45
N PRO A 174 -12.16 -20.29 -3.62
CA PRO A 174 -11.31 -19.90 -4.73
C PRO A 174 -11.71 -18.53 -5.27
N ALA A 175 -10.74 -17.83 -5.84
CA ALA A 175 -10.92 -16.54 -6.50
C ALA A 175 -12.02 -16.59 -7.55
N GLY A 176 -12.76 -15.50 -7.66
CA GLY A 176 -13.80 -15.36 -8.67
C GLY A 176 -13.24 -15.44 -10.10
N PRO A 177 -14.11 -15.66 -11.12
CA PRO A 177 -13.68 -15.92 -12.50
C PRO A 177 -12.84 -14.79 -13.10
N VAL A 178 -13.11 -13.54 -12.70
CA VAL A 178 -12.34 -12.37 -13.17
C VAL A 178 -10.93 -12.37 -12.59
N SER A 179 -10.78 -12.55 -11.29
CA SER A 179 -9.47 -12.64 -10.62
C SER A 179 -8.65 -13.82 -11.14
N SER A 180 -9.30 -14.99 -11.31
CA SER A 180 -8.67 -16.19 -11.86
C SER A 180 -8.20 -15.99 -13.31
N PHE A 181 -8.97 -15.26 -14.13
CA PHE A 181 -8.58 -14.92 -15.49
C PHE A 181 -7.33 -14.02 -15.50
N PHE A 182 -7.29 -12.97 -14.69
CA PHE A 182 -6.12 -12.08 -14.62
C PHE A 182 -4.89 -12.77 -14.02
N ALA A 183 -5.07 -13.66 -13.03
CA ALA A 183 -3.99 -14.47 -12.49
C ALA A 183 -3.43 -15.42 -13.58
N GLY A 184 -4.29 -16.07 -14.34
CA GLY A 184 -3.91 -16.91 -15.48
C GLY A 184 -3.20 -16.14 -16.58
N LEU A 185 -3.67 -14.94 -16.92
CA LEU A 185 -3.02 -14.07 -17.91
C LEU A 185 -1.62 -13.65 -17.43
N ARG A 186 -1.47 -13.26 -16.18
CA ARG A 186 -0.17 -12.92 -15.56
C ARG A 186 0.79 -14.11 -15.61
N GLY A 187 0.31 -15.32 -15.27
CA GLY A 187 1.11 -16.54 -15.37
C GLY A 187 1.58 -16.86 -16.80
N ARG A 188 0.70 -16.70 -17.80
CA ARG A 188 1.05 -16.88 -19.22
C ARG A 188 2.06 -15.83 -19.68
N LEU A 189 1.88 -14.58 -19.31
CA LEU A 189 2.82 -13.50 -19.62
C LEU A 189 4.22 -13.82 -19.05
N ARG A 190 4.28 -14.21 -17.77
CA ARG A 190 5.53 -14.60 -17.10
C ARG A 190 6.22 -15.77 -17.83
N THR A 191 5.48 -16.81 -18.10
CA THR A 191 6.01 -17.98 -18.86
C THR A 191 6.48 -17.58 -20.26
N GLY A 192 5.74 -16.71 -20.95
CA GLY A 192 6.11 -16.20 -22.27
C GLY A 192 7.42 -15.39 -22.23
N LEU A 193 7.56 -14.52 -21.23
CA LEU A 193 8.78 -13.71 -21.06
C LEU A 193 10.01 -14.57 -20.76
N TYR A 194 9.90 -15.59 -19.89
CA TYR A 194 11.02 -16.50 -19.63
C TYR A 194 11.39 -17.39 -20.83
N ARG A 195 10.46 -17.65 -21.74
CA ARG A 195 10.77 -18.36 -23.00
C ARG A 195 11.43 -17.48 -24.05
N ALA A 196 11.07 -16.18 -24.07
CA ALA A 196 11.53 -15.25 -25.08
C ALA A 196 12.85 -14.56 -24.71
N PHE A 197 13.15 -14.40 -23.41
CA PHE A 197 14.27 -13.59 -22.93
C PHE A 197 15.11 -14.34 -21.88
N PRO A 198 16.41 -13.99 -21.76
CA PRO A 198 17.23 -14.42 -20.63
C PRO A 198 16.61 -14.02 -19.29
N LYS A 199 16.87 -14.80 -18.22
CA LYS A 199 16.24 -14.64 -16.91
C LYS A 199 16.21 -13.17 -16.42
N ASN A 200 17.34 -12.49 -16.42
CA ASN A 200 17.43 -11.11 -15.91
C ASN A 200 16.58 -10.12 -16.71
N THR A 201 16.52 -10.30 -18.04
CA THR A 201 15.69 -9.47 -18.92
C THR A 201 14.19 -9.79 -18.74
N ALA A 202 13.83 -11.05 -18.57
CA ALA A 202 12.46 -11.45 -18.29
C ALA A 202 11.98 -10.87 -16.95
N GLU A 203 12.81 -10.95 -15.88
CA GLU A 203 12.48 -10.35 -14.56
C GLU A 203 12.34 -8.82 -14.64
N PHE A 204 13.17 -8.16 -15.45
CA PHE A 204 13.02 -6.72 -15.70
C PHE A 204 11.64 -6.38 -16.30
N PHE A 205 11.21 -7.12 -17.32
CA PHE A 205 9.89 -6.90 -17.91
C PHE A 205 8.75 -7.28 -16.96
N ILE A 206 8.91 -8.33 -16.15
CA ILE A 206 7.94 -8.71 -15.13
C ILE A 206 7.80 -7.58 -14.13
N ALA A 207 8.89 -7.03 -13.61
CA ALA A 207 8.86 -5.89 -12.69
C ALA A 207 8.17 -4.67 -13.31
N LEU A 208 8.49 -4.36 -14.57
CA LEU A 208 7.90 -3.21 -15.28
C LEU A 208 6.40 -3.34 -15.50
N PHE A 209 5.90 -4.54 -15.85
CA PHE A 209 4.49 -4.75 -16.19
C PHE A 209 3.61 -5.15 -15.00
N SER A 210 4.16 -5.85 -14.01
CA SER A 210 3.39 -6.35 -12.87
C SER A 210 3.72 -5.65 -11.54
N GLY A 211 4.77 -4.82 -11.49
CA GLY A 211 5.28 -4.24 -10.26
C GLY A 211 5.94 -5.26 -9.32
N ASP A 212 6.19 -6.50 -9.80
CA ASP A 212 6.83 -7.56 -9.01
C ASP A 212 8.34 -7.52 -9.27
N ASP A 213 9.07 -6.82 -8.41
CA ASP A 213 10.52 -6.63 -8.46
C ASP A 213 11.31 -7.74 -7.74
N SER A 214 10.62 -8.73 -7.18
CA SER A 214 11.20 -9.79 -6.35
C SER A 214 12.24 -10.66 -7.05
N GLY A 215 12.15 -10.80 -8.38
CA GLY A 215 13.09 -11.56 -9.21
C GLY A 215 14.27 -10.74 -9.75
N LEU A 216 14.31 -9.42 -9.50
CA LEU A 216 15.38 -8.57 -10.02
C LEU A 216 16.70 -8.78 -9.28
N PRO A 217 17.84 -8.80 -9.99
CA PRO A 217 19.16 -8.71 -9.36
C PRO A 217 19.23 -7.48 -8.45
N GLY A 218 19.89 -7.61 -7.28
CA GLY A 218 19.89 -6.57 -6.25
C GLY A 218 20.37 -5.19 -6.69
N GLU A 219 21.21 -5.09 -7.73
CA GLU A 219 21.59 -3.79 -8.33
C GLU A 219 20.45 -3.18 -9.14
N MET A 220 19.73 -3.99 -9.91
CA MET A 220 18.56 -3.55 -10.67
C MET A 220 17.42 -3.16 -9.74
N ALA A 221 17.14 -3.95 -8.71
CA ALA A 221 16.12 -3.63 -7.70
C ALA A 221 16.40 -2.28 -7.02
N ARG A 222 17.67 -2.00 -6.67
CA ARG A 222 18.07 -0.70 -6.12
C ARG A 222 17.87 0.45 -7.12
N ALA A 223 18.17 0.24 -8.40
CA ALA A 223 17.95 1.25 -9.43
C ALA A 223 16.44 1.52 -9.64
N PHE A 224 15.59 0.48 -9.62
CA PHE A 224 14.13 0.62 -9.67
C PHE A 224 13.59 1.42 -8.49
N SER A 225 14.01 1.09 -7.27
CA SER A 225 13.64 1.85 -6.06
C SER A 225 14.09 3.31 -6.13
N ALA A 226 15.31 3.57 -6.64
CA ALA A 226 15.82 4.94 -6.80
C ALA A 226 15.02 5.75 -7.83
N LEU A 227 14.42 5.08 -8.83
CA LEU A 227 13.55 5.72 -9.84
C LEU A 227 12.09 5.84 -9.37
N GLY A 228 11.75 5.32 -8.18
CA GLY A 228 10.39 5.35 -7.64
C GLY A 228 9.39 4.46 -8.40
N ILE A 229 9.86 3.38 -9.03
CA ILE A 229 9.06 2.44 -9.82
C ILE A 229 8.66 1.20 -9.01
N SER A 230 9.20 1.05 -7.79
CA SER A 230 8.93 -0.07 -6.88
C SER A 230 7.82 0.25 -5.90
#